data_577b6c4ef550e198f0da1388cdde87c6
#
_entry.id   577b6c4ef550e198f0da1388cdde87c6
#
_cell.length_a   1.000
_cell.length_b   1.000
_cell.length_c   1.000
_cell.angle_alpha   90.00
_cell.angle_beta   90.00
_cell.angle_gamma   90.00
#
_symmetry.space_group_name_H-M   'P 1'
#
loop_
_entity.id
_entity.type
_entity.pdbx_description
1 polymer ?
#
loop_
_entity_poly.entity_id
_entity_poly.type
_entity_poly.pdbx_seq_one_letter_code
_entity_poly.pdbx_strand_id
1 'polypeptide(L)'
;MAADPPILLMDEPFSAVDPVVREELQTEILRLQDELHKTIVFVTHDIDEAVKIGDRVAVFGRGGVLEQYDAPERLLSNPANDFVAGFIGADRGYRGLQFRHATGLPMHELRVVAESGIDGLDLAAGQWALVTKPDGSPYGWIDAAGVELHRTGNSLYDSTTAGGSLFRPDDSLRQALDAALSSPSGLGVAVDTGGEPIGGVLATDVLEALQKQRG
;
A
#
# COMPACT_ATOMS: atom_id res chain seq x y z
N MET A 1 30.24 -13.38 24.38
CA MET A 1 30.14 -13.42 22.89
C MET A 1 28.72 -13.83 22.57
N ALA A 2 27.98 -13.05 21.83
CA ALA A 2 26.68 -13.49 21.31
C ALA A 2 26.96 -14.64 20.32
N ALA A 3 26.23 -15.75 20.47
CA ALA A 3 26.28 -16.82 19.49
C ALA A 3 25.78 -16.26 18.16
N ASP A 4 26.46 -16.60 17.07
CA ASP A 4 26.06 -16.22 15.70
C ASP A 4 25.42 -17.44 15.00
N PRO A 5 24.17 -17.82 15.34
CA PRO A 5 23.55 -19.03 14.83
C PRO A 5 23.22 -18.88 13.35
N PRO A 6 23.33 -19.96 12.56
CA PRO A 6 22.96 -19.93 11.13
C PRO A 6 21.44 -19.86 10.90
N ILE A 7 20.64 -20.23 11.92
CA ILE A 7 19.16 -20.24 11.87
C ILE A 7 18.65 -19.50 13.09
N LEU A 8 17.73 -18.59 12.87
CA LEU A 8 16.96 -17.87 13.89
C LEU A 8 15.53 -18.43 13.93
N LEU A 9 15.03 -18.73 15.12
CA LEU A 9 13.63 -19.12 15.32
C LEU A 9 12.93 -18.02 16.10
N MET A 10 11.84 -17.52 15.54
CA MET A 10 10.96 -16.53 16.15
C MET A 10 9.56 -17.10 16.26
N ASP A 11 9.03 -17.16 17.49
CA ASP A 11 7.71 -17.68 17.79
C ASP A 11 6.79 -16.52 18.20
N GLU A 12 5.83 -16.19 17.34
CA GLU A 12 4.85 -15.11 17.51
C GLU A 12 5.44 -13.76 18.01
N PRO A 13 6.52 -13.23 17.40
CA PRO A 13 7.25 -12.10 17.98
C PRO A 13 6.44 -10.80 18.02
N PHE A 14 5.36 -10.70 17.27
CA PHE A 14 4.52 -9.48 17.19
C PHE A 14 3.17 -9.60 17.90
N SER A 15 2.86 -10.74 18.53
CA SER A 15 1.53 -11.02 19.10
C SER A 15 1.07 -10.03 20.19
N ALA A 16 2.02 -9.42 20.90
CA ALA A 16 1.74 -8.44 21.97
C ALA A 16 2.14 -6.99 21.61
N VAL A 17 2.32 -6.69 20.32
CA VAL A 17 2.81 -5.39 19.85
C VAL A 17 1.66 -4.56 19.26
N ASP A 18 1.66 -3.26 19.55
CA ASP A 18 0.75 -2.29 18.95
C ASP A 18 0.84 -2.30 17.42
N PRO A 19 -0.29 -2.14 16.68
CA PRO A 19 -0.30 -2.22 15.23
C PRO A 19 0.69 -1.30 14.51
N VAL A 20 0.90 -0.07 14.99
CA VAL A 20 1.82 0.90 14.37
C VAL A 20 3.27 0.43 14.55
N VAL A 21 3.64 0.07 15.79
CA VAL A 21 4.97 -0.44 16.12
C VAL A 21 5.23 -1.78 15.45
N ARG A 22 4.21 -2.62 15.30
CA ARG A 22 4.29 -3.90 14.58
C ARG A 22 4.74 -3.71 13.14
N GLU A 23 4.17 -2.74 12.43
CA GLU A 23 4.52 -2.47 11.04
C GLU A 23 5.97 -1.99 10.88
N GLU A 24 6.44 -1.15 11.80
CA GLU A 24 7.83 -0.70 11.85
C GLU A 24 8.79 -1.88 12.10
N LEU A 25 8.47 -2.75 13.07
CA LEU A 25 9.28 -3.92 13.39
C LEU A 25 9.32 -4.96 12.25
N GLN A 26 8.21 -5.16 11.55
CA GLN A 26 8.17 -6.03 10.37
C GLN A 26 9.10 -5.50 9.27
N THR A 27 9.10 -4.19 9.03
CA THR A 27 9.98 -3.54 8.05
C THR A 27 11.45 -3.70 8.46
N GLU A 28 11.75 -3.56 9.76
CA GLU A 28 13.10 -3.75 10.29
C GLU A 28 13.58 -5.20 10.17
N ILE A 29 12.70 -6.19 10.36
CA ILE A 29 13.05 -7.61 10.15
C ILE A 29 13.40 -7.88 8.69
N LEU A 30 12.65 -7.34 7.74
CA LEU A 30 12.97 -7.47 6.32
C LEU A 30 14.34 -6.88 6.00
N ARG A 31 14.64 -5.68 6.51
CA ARG A 31 15.96 -5.06 6.37
C ARG A 31 17.08 -5.91 6.97
N LEU A 32 16.87 -6.46 8.16
CA LEU A 32 17.85 -7.33 8.82
C LEU A 32 18.05 -8.64 8.07
N GLN A 33 17.02 -9.20 7.47
CA GLN A 33 17.10 -10.41 6.64
C GLN A 33 18.02 -10.18 5.43
N ASP A 34 17.86 -9.04 4.75
CA ASP A 34 18.70 -8.65 3.62
C ASP A 34 20.17 -8.44 4.03
N GLU A 35 20.42 -7.90 5.24
CA GLU A 35 21.79 -7.65 5.73
C GLU A 35 22.47 -8.92 6.25
N LEU A 36 21.74 -9.75 6.97
CA LEU A 36 22.32 -10.89 7.70
C LEU A 36 22.46 -12.16 6.85
N HIS A 37 21.70 -12.29 5.78
CA HIS A 37 21.68 -13.46 4.88
C HIS A 37 21.50 -14.79 5.63
N LYS A 38 20.66 -14.79 6.70
CA LYS A 38 20.40 -15.94 7.54
C LYS A 38 19.02 -16.54 7.28
N THR A 39 18.91 -17.83 7.56
CA THR A 39 17.59 -18.46 7.57
C THR A 39 16.84 -18.07 8.84
N ILE A 40 15.68 -17.46 8.68
CA ILE A 40 14.76 -17.12 9.77
C ILE A 40 13.53 -18.02 9.64
N VAL A 41 13.23 -18.77 10.70
CA VAL A 41 11.98 -19.52 10.84
C VAL A 41 11.07 -18.68 11.72
N PHE A 42 9.99 -18.20 11.12
CA PHE A 42 9.04 -17.30 11.74
C PHE A 42 7.70 -18.01 11.92
N VAL A 43 7.25 -18.14 13.17
CA VAL A 43 5.94 -18.75 13.50
C VAL A 43 4.96 -17.63 13.81
N THR A 44 3.82 -17.63 13.13
CA THR A 44 2.73 -16.68 13.35
C THR A 44 1.38 -17.35 13.06
N HIS A 45 0.33 -16.87 13.68
CA HIS A 45 -1.06 -17.19 13.33
C HIS A 45 -1.67 -16.14 12.38
N ASP A 46 -0.94 -15.07 12.07
CA ASP A 46 -1.38 -13.98 11.19
C ASP A 46 -0.89 -14.21 9.75
N ILE A 47 -1.84 -14.42 8.84
CA ILE A 47 -1.52 -14.65 7.43
C ILE A 47 -0.90 -13.40 6.77
N ASP A 48 -1.26 -12.19 7.21
CA ASP A 48 -0.68 -10.97 6.66
C ASP A 48 0.80 -10.84 7.01
N GLU A 49 1.19 -11.23 8.23
CA GLU A 49 2.59 -11.30 8.63
C GLU A 49 3.35 -12.33 7.80
N ALA A 50 2.80 -13.55 7.67
CA ALA A 50 3.43 -14.63 6.92
C ALA A 50 3.64 -14.26 5.45
N VAL A 51 2.65 -13.59 4.85
CA VAL A 51 2.67 -13.17 3.44
C VAL A 51 3.59 -11.96 3.21
N LYS A 52 3.72 -11.06 4.20
CA LYS A 52 4.57 -9.86 4.11
C LYS A 52 6.06 -10.19 4.30
N ILE A 53 6.37 -11.11 5.24
CA ILE A 53 7.75 -11.33 5.69
C ILE A 53 8.37 -12.57 5.04
N GLY A 54 7.58 -13.60 4.75
CA GLY A 54 8.10 -14.90 4.36
C GLY A 54 8.42 -15.01 2.87
N ASP A 55 9.61 -15.52 2.53
CA ASP A 55 9.92 -16.01 1.17
C ASP A 55 9.13 -17.29 0.86
N ARG A 56 8.89 -18.10 1.89
CA ARG A 56 8.11 -19.34 1.83
C ARG A 56 7.20 -19.43 3.04
N VAL A 57 5.98 -19.90 2.84
CA VAL A 57 4.98 -20.07 3.90
C VAL A 57 4.58 -21.54 4.00
N ALA A 58 4.68 -22.08 5.20
CA ALA A 58 4.18 -23.42 5.55
C ALA A 58 2.88 -23.28 6.35
N VAL A 59 1.78 -23.74 5.78
CA VAL A 59 0.48 -23.78 6.47
C VAL A 59 0.28 -25.14 7.10
N PHE A 60 0.08 -25.14 8.42
CA PHE A 60 -0.18 -26.37 9.18
C PHE A 60 -1.66 -26.44 9.59
N GLY A 61 -2.26 -27.60 9.33
CA GLY A 61 -3.59 -27.94 9.76
C GLY A 61 -3.61 -28.54 11.17
N ARG A 62 -4.78 -29.07 11.54
CA ARG A 62 -4.96 -29.73 12.85
C ARG A 62 -4.00 -30.91 13.01
N GLY A 63 -3.41 -31.03 14.21
CA GLY A 63 -2.47 -32.09 14.50
C GLY A 63 -1.09 -31.92 13.86
N GLY A 64 -0.76 -30.72 13.37
CA GLY A 64 0.56 -30.43 12.79
C GLY A 64 0.76 -31.00 11.40
N VAL A 65 -0.33 -31.30 10.68
CA VAL A 65 -0.26 -31.75 9.29
C VAL A 65 0.10 -30.58 8.38
N LEU A 66 1.16 -30.73 7.58
CA LEU A 66 1.54 -29.75 6.59
C LEU A 66 0.53 -29.77 5.42
N GLU A 67 -0.26 -28.73 5.29
CA GLU A 67 -1.31 -28.60 4.26
C GLU A 67 -0.77 -27.99 2.96
N GLN A 68 0.10 -26.99 3.08
CA GLN A 68 0.76 -26.36 1.92
C GLN A 68 2.10 -25.74 2.33
N TYR A 69 3.08 -25.79 1.41
CA TYR A 69 4.36 -25.11 1.55
C TYR A 69 4.70 -24.45 0.21
N ASP A 70 4.55 -23.13 0.13
CA ASP A 70 4.73 -22.40 -1.12
C ASP A 70 5.22 -20.95 -0.89
N ALA A 71 5.56 -20.26 -2.00
CA ALA A 71 5.74 -18.83 -1.99
C ALA A 71 4.39 -18.13 -1.67
N PRO A 72 4.40 -16.98 -0.96
CA PRO A 72 3.18 -16.25 -0.60
C PRO A 72 2.24 -15.99 -1.77
N GLU A 73 2.76 -15.53 -2.92
CA GLU A 73 1.94 -15.27 -4.11
C GLU A 73 1.19 -16.53 -4.58
N ARG A 74 1.87 -17.68 -4.58
CA ARG A 74 1.28 -18.95 -5.01
C ARG A 74 0.29 -19.49 -3.99
N LEU A 75 0.57 -19.31 -2.70
CA LEU A 75 -0.36 -19.65 -1.63
C LEU A 75 -1.69 -18.89 -1.78
N LEU A 76 -1.64 -17.59 -2.08
CA LEU A 76 -2.83 -16.73 -2.26
C LEU A 76 -3.59 -17.05 -3.55
N SER A 77 -2.87 -17.33 -4.65
CA SER A 77 -3.48 -17.55 -5.97
C SER A 77 -4.01 -18.98 -6.16
N ASN A 78 -3.36 -19.97 -5.55
CA ASN A 78 -3.65 -21.40 -5.73
C ASN A 78 -3.59 -22.19 -4.42
N PRO A 79 -4.54 -21.97 -3.48
CA PRO A 79 -4.60 -22.71 -2.24
C PRO A 79 -4.82 -24.21 -2.53
N ALA A 80 -4.10 -25.07 -1.81
CA ALA A 80 -4.07 -26.51 -2.05
C ALA A 80 -5.41 -27.21 -1.73
N ASN A 81 -6.19 -26.65 -0.79
CA ASN A 81 -7.48 -27.22 -0.37
C ASN A 81 -8.35 -26.15 0.30
N ASP A 82 -9.59 -26.53 0.64
CA ASP A 82 -10.56 -25.62 1.29
C ASP A 82 -10.11 -25.13 2.67
N PHE A 83 -9.32 -25.93 3.39
CA PHE A 83 -8.77 -25.51 4.69
C PHE A 83 -7.81 -24.32 4.48
N VAL A 84 -6.87 -24.45 3.57
CA VAL A 84 -5.91 -23.38 3.23
C VAL A 84 -6.66 -22.16 2.69
N ALA A 85 -7.62 -22.37 1.78
CA ALA A 85 -8.43 -21.29 1.23
C ALA A 85 -9.21 -20.53 2.31
N GLY A 86 -9.78 -21.25 3.28
CA GLY A 86 -10.50 -20.66 4.42
C GLY A 86 -9.56 -19.94 5.39
N PHE A 87 -8.35 -20.49 5.63
CA PHE A 87 -7.36 -19.88 6.50
C PHE A 87 -6.82 -18.56 5.93
N ILE A 88 -6.55 -18.51 4.62
CA ILE A 88 -6.09 -17.30 3.93
C ILE A 88 -7.17 -16.21 3.93
N GLY A 89 -8.44 -16.61 3.87
CA GLY A 89 -9.58 -15.69 3.90
C GLY A 89 -10.07 -15.27 2.52
N ALA A 90 -11.21 -14.55 2.52
CA ALA A 90 -11.91 -14.13 1.31
C ALA A 90 -11.21 -12.99 0.56
N ASP A 91 -10.36 -12.23 1.23
CA ASP A 91 -9.63 -11.06 0.72
C ASP A 91 -8.28 -11.41 0.06
N ARG A 92 -8.02 -12.71 -0.16
CA ARG A 92 -6.80 -13.20 -0.83
C ARG A 92 -6.50 -12.50 -2.16
N GLY A 93 -7.54 -12.13 -2.92
CA GLY A 93 -7.39 -11.39 -4.17
C GLY A 93 -6.79 -10.00 -3.96
N TYR A 94 -7.23 -9.29 -2.92
CA TYR A 94 -6.68 -8.00 -2.54
C TYR A 94 -5.24 -8.12 -2.02
N ARG A 95 -4.97 -9.11 -1.16
CA ARG A 95 -3.60 -9.41 -0.70
C ARG A 95 -2.66 -9.73 -1.85
N GLY A 96 -3.14 -10.46 -2.87
CA GLY A 96 -2.35 -10.79 -4.06
C GLY A 96 -1.87 -9.59 -4.87
N LEU A 97 -2.51 -8.41 -4.73
CA LEU A 97 -2.11 -7.19 -5.42
C LEU A 97 -0.72 -6.69 -5.02
N GLN A 98 -0.24 -7.03 -3.82
CA GLN A 98 1.08 -6.62 -3.37
C GLN A 98 2.24 -7.27 -4.15
N PHE A 99 1.99 -8.40 -4.84
CA PHE A 99 2.98 -9.09 -5.67
C PHE A 99 2.95 -8.66 -7.14
N ARG A 100 2.13 -7.67 -7.48
CA ARG A 100 1.98 -7.15 -8.84
C ARG A 100 2.35 -5.68 -8.86
N HIS A 101 3.16 -5.29 -9.84
CA HIS A 101 3.62 -3.91 -9.97
C HIS A 101 2.57 -3.01 -10.63
N ALA A 102 2.53 -1.74 -10.21
CA ALA A 102 1.69 -0.71 -10.80
C ALA A 102 2.23 -0.19 -12.15
N THR A 103 3.39 -0.69 -12.58
CA THR A 103 4.02 -0.31 -13.84
C THR A 103 3.07 -0.51 -15.03
N GLY A 104 2.91 0.52 -15.85
CA GLY A 104 2.05 0.47 -17.03
C GLY A 104 0.58 0.78 -16.77
N LEU A 105 0.19 1.18 -15.57
CA LEU A 105 -1.13 1.78 -15.34
C LEU A 105 -1.28 3.07 -16.15
N PRO A 106 -2.46 3.35 -16.71
CA PRO A 106 -2.72 4.62 -17.36
C PRO A 106 -2.65 5.76 -16.34
N MET A 107 -1.93 6.83 -16.68
CA MET A 107 -1.81 8.02 -15.86
C MET A 107 -2.77 9.08 -16.36
N HIS A 108 -3.69 9.50 -15.49
CA HIS A 108 -4.59 10.62 -15.73
C HIS A 108 -3.93 11.92 -15.30
N GLU A 109 -4.25 12.99 -16.02
CA GLU A 109 -3.77 14.33 -15.68
C GLU A 109 -4.34 14.80 -14.34
N LEU A 110 -3.47 15.33 -13.48
CA LEU A 110 -3.85 15.94 -12.21
C LEU A 110 -3.91 17.45 -12.38
N ARG A 111 -4.98 18.07 -11.89
CA ARG A 111 -5.01 19.52 -11.73
C ARG A 111 -4.20 19.89 -10.49
N VAL A 112 -2.98 20.33 -10.68
CA VAL A 112 -2.04 20.67 -9.59
C VAL A 112 -1.96 22.18 -9.43
N VAL A 113 -1.91 22.66 -8.16
CA VAL A 113 -1.80 24.08 -7.83
C VAL A 113 -0.90 24.26 -6.60
N ALA A 114 -0.04 25.27 -6.64
CA ALA A 114 0.66 25.73 -5.43
C ALA A 114 -0.30 26.56 -4.55
N GLU A 115 -0.02 26.63 -3.24
CA GLU A 115 -0.84 27.41 -2.31
C GLU A 115 -1.12 28.83 -2.80
N SER A 116 -0.11 29.52 -3.34
CA SER A 116 -0.24 30.90 -3.88
C SER A 116 -1.18 31.03 -5.08
N GLY A 117 -1.55 29.92 -5.72
CA GLY A 117 -2.45 29.89 -6.88
C GLY A 117 -3.90 29.56 -6.54
N ILE A 118 -4.20 29.21 -5.29
CA ILE A 118 -5.54 28.73 -4.88
C ILE A 118 -6.62 29.79 -5.15
N ASP A 119 -6.36 31.05 -4.85
CA ASP A 119 -7.34 32.13 -5.04
C ASP A 119 -7.75 32.35 -6.50
N GLY A 120 -6.89 31.96 -7.44
CA GLY A 120 -7.16 31.99 -8.87
C GLY A 120 -7.88 30.75 -9.41
N LEU A 121 -8.10 29.71 -8.61
CA LEU A 121 -8.77 28.51 -9.05
C LEU A 121 -10.26 28.73 -9.28
N ASP A 122 -10.74 28.22 -10.41
CA ASP A 122 -12.16 28.06 -10.70
C ASP A 122 -12.46 26.56 -10.83
N LEU A 123 -13.18 26.02 -9.84
CA LEU A 123 -13.56 24.60 -9.75
C LEU A 123 -15.09 24.50 -9.77
N ALA A 124 -15.60 23.70 -10.70
CA ALA A 124 -17.00 23.31 -10.68
C ALA A 124 -17.27 22.32 -9.52
N ALA A 125 -18.55 22.15 -9.16
CA ALA A 125 -18.96 21.18 -8.15
C ALA A 125 -18.46 19.77 -8.52
N GLY A 126 -17.81 19.10 -7.58
CA GLY A 126 -17.21 17.77 -7.75
C GLY A 126 -15.84 17.76 -8.45
N GLN A 127 -15.31 18.90 -8.83
CA GLN A 127 -13.93 18.99 -9.30
C GLN A 127 -12.96 19.22 -8.15
N TRP A 128 -11.78 18.61 -8.28
CA TRP A 128 -10.71 18.68 -7.29
C TRP A 128 -9.42 19.18 -7.91
N ALA A 129 -8.61 19.88 -7.13
CA ALA A 129 -7.23 20.19 -7.47
C ALA A 129 -6.30 19.68 -6.34
N LEU A 130 -5.14 19.17 -6.71
CA LEU A 130 -4.09 18.76 -5.79
C LEU A 130 -3.25 19.99 -5.43
N VAL A 131 -3.24 20.34 -4.15
CA VAL A 131 -2.39 21.41 -3.64
C VAL A 131 -1.01 20.85 -3.34
N THR A 132 0.03 21.56 -3.73
CA THR A 132 1.42 21.19 -3.46
C THR A 132 2.08 22.17 -2.50
N LYS A 133 3.04 21.63 -1.75
CA LYS A 133 3.95 22.39 -0.89
C LYS A 133 5.00 23.14 -1.73
N PRO A 134 5.78 24.06 -1.12
CA PRO A 134 6.86 24.75 -1.83
C PRO A 134 7.94 23.86 -2.43
N ASP A 135 8.11 22.65 -1.89
CA ASP A 135 9.04 21.64 -2.40
C ASP A 135 8.47 20.77 -3.54
N GLY A 136 7.24 21.09 -3.99
CA GLY A 136 6.54 20.36 -5.04
C GLY A 136 5.76 19.12 -4.56
N SER A 137 5.98 18.66 -3.32
CA SER A 137 5.29 17.48 -2.80
C SER A 137 3.80 17.74 -2.56
N PRO A 138 2.93 16.72 -2.68
CA PRO A 138 1.50 16.82 -2.39
C PRO A 138 1.25 17.27 -0.95
N TYR A 139 0.30 18.19 -0.77
CA TYR A 139 -0.19 18.63 0.52
C TYR A 139 -1.56 18.02 0.84
N GLY A 140 -2.51 18.16 -0.09
CA GLY A 140 -3.88 17.72 0.07
C GLY A 140 -4.74 18.13 -1.13
N TRP A 141 -5.99 17.80 -1.07
CA TRP A 141 -6.96 18.11 -2.12
C TRP A 141 -7.83 19.29 -1.74
N ILE A 142 -8.16 20.13 -2.72
CA ILE A 142 -9.06 21.26 -2.57
C ILE A 142 -10.18 21.17 -3.60
N ASP A 143 -11.41 21.41 -3.16
CA ASP A 143 -12.59 21.55 -4.01
C ASP A 143 -13.08 22.99 -4.07
N ALA A 144 -14.21 23.24 -4.72
CA ALA A 144 -14.78 24.58 -4.84
C ALA A 144 -15.09 25.22 -3.46
N ALA A 145 -15.54 24.45 -2.49
CA ALA A 145 -15.84 24.94 -1.14
C ALA A 145 -14.55 25.31 -0.40
N GLY A 146 -13.51 24.49 -0.52
CA GLY A 146 -12.19 24.77 0.04
C GLY A 146 -11.56 26.03 -0.54
N VAL A 147 -11.70 26.28 -1.87
CA VAL A 147 -11.24 27.53 -2.50
C VAL A 147 -11.92 28.74 -1.88
N GLU A 148 -13.23 28.71 -1.65
CA GLU A 148 -13.94 29.80 -0.99
C GLU A 148 -13.52 30.00 0.47
N LEU A 149 -13.28 28.91 1.22
CA LEU A 149 -12.74 29.00 2.57
C LEU A 149 -11.37 29.71 2.57
N HIS A 150 -10.49 29.32 1.66
CA HIS A 150 -9.16 29.92 1.53
C HIS A 150 -9.25 31.43 1.21
N ARG A 151 -10.09 31.83 0.26
CA ARG A 151 -10.34 33.23 -0.14
C ARG A 151 -10.85 34.09 1.02
N THR A 152 -11.58 33.50 1.98
CA THR A 152 -12.05 34.18 3.18
C THR A 152 -11.02 34.25 4.31
N GLY A 153 -9.78 33.78 4.06
CA GLY A 153 -8.65 33.88 4.98
C GLY A 153 -8.51 32.71 5.95
N ASN A 154 -9.18 31.58 5.68
CA ASN A 154 -8.96 30.35 6.44
C ASN A 154 -7.60 29.75 6.12
N SER A 155 -7.06 28.96 7.04
CA SER A 155 -5.78 28.27 6.84
C SER A 155 -5.85 27.26 5.71
N LEU A 156 -4.68 26.91 5.14
CA LEU A 156 -4.59 25.85 4.15
C LEU A 156 -5.11 24.52 4.70
N TYR A 157 -4.85 24.25 5.99
CA TYR A 157 -5.34 23.05 6.67
C TYR A 157 -6.88 22.98 6.70
N ASP A 158 -7.55 24.09 7.01
CA ASP A 158 -9.02 24.14 7.07
C ASP A 158 -9.68 24.13 5.68
N SER A 159 -8.93 24.54 4.66
CA SER A 159 -9.40 24.67 3.27
C SER A 159 -9.17 23.44 2.43
N THR A 160 -8.37 22.46 2.91
CA THR A 160 -8.03 21.25 2.15
C THR A 160 -8.51 19.98 2.84
N THR A 161 -8.77 18.97 2.06
CA THR A 161 -8.98 17.61 2.55
C THR A 161 -7.66 16.84 2.42
N ALA A 162 -7.28 16.12 3.48
CA ALA A 162 -6.09 15.29 3.45
C ALA A 162 -6.12 14.35 2.23
N GLY A 163 -5.01 14.23 1.56
CA GLY A 163 -4.84 13.28 0.46
C GLY A 163 -4.86 11.84 0.99
N GLY A 164 -5.17 10.91 0.10
CA GLY A 164 -4.95 9.50 0.33
C GLY A 164 -3.45 9.15 0.33
N SER A 165 -3.17 7.85 0.38
CA SER A 165 -1.82 7.33 0.18
C SER A 165 -1.26 7.79 -1.16
N LEU A 166 0.05 7.97 -1.22
CA LEU A 166 0.79 8.19 -2.46
C LEU A 166 1.41 6.88 -2.90
N PHE A 167 1.66 6.72 -4.19
CA PHE A 167 2.38 5.57 -4.71
C PHE A 167 3.36 5.99 -5.81
N ARG A 168 4.33 5.11 -6.09
CA ARG A 168 5.26 5.23 -7.21
C ARG A 168 4.90 4.24 -8.30
N PRO A 169 5.27 4.49 -9.57
CA PRO A 169 4.98 3.56 -10.66
C PRO A 169 5.58 2.15 -10.51
N ASP A 170 6.64 2.00 -9.71
CA ASP A 170 7.28 0.73 -9.37
C ASP A 170 6.71 0.06 -8.11
N ASP A 171 5.84 0.73 -7.39
CA ASP A 171 5.11 0.16 -6.26
C ASP A 171 4.11 -0.91 -6.69
N SER A 172 3.48 -1.56 -5.72
CA SER A 172 2.50 -2.61 -5.98
C SER A 172 1.14 -2.06 -6.45
N LEU A 173 0.38 -2.90 -7.18
CA LEU A 173 -1.02 -2.58 -7.51
C LEU A 173 -1.88 -2.34 -6.26
N ARG A 174 -1.53 -2.95 -5.12
CA ARG A 174 -2.20 -2.70 -3.84
C ARG A 174 -2.05 -1.25 -3.42
N GLN A 175 -0.83 -0.70 -3.45
CA GLN A 175 -0.54 0.69 -3.09
C GLN A 175 -1.24 1.66 -4.04
N ALA A 176 -1.23 1.38 -5.36
CA ALA A 176 -1.96 2.19 -6.33
C ALA A 176 -3.48 2.18 -6.09
N LEU A 177 -4.04 1.01 -5.74
CA LEU A 177 -5.47 0.89 -5.41
C LEU A 177 -5.82 1.62 -4.12
N ASP A 178 -5.02 1.44 -3.07
CA ASP A 178 -5.20 2.14 -1.80
C ASP A 178 -5.13 3.66 -1.98
N ALA A 179 -4.19 4.15 -2.79
CA ALA A 179 -4.08 5.56 -3.13
C ALA A 179 -5.35 6.09 -3.81
N ALA A 180 -5.92 5.33 -4.77
CA ALA A 180 -7.15 5.73 -5.47
C ALA A 180 -8.38 5.70 -4.55
N LEU A 181 -8.52 4.66 -3.72
CA LEU A 181 -9.68 4.49 -2.83
C LEU A 181 -9.67 5.47 -1.65
N SER A 182 -8.49 5.86 -1.16
CA SER A 182 -8.35 6.81 -0.05
C SER A 182 -8.38 8.27 -0.49
N SER A 183 -8.29 8.55 -1.79
CA SER A 183 -8.32 9.91 -2.33
C SER A 183 -9.74 10.47 -2.41
N PRO A 184 -9.99 11.71 -1.92
CA PRO A 184 -11.29 12.34 -2.04
C PRO A 184 -11.69 12.65 -3.50
N SER A 185 -10.72 12.78 -4.40
CA SER A 185 -10.96 12.96 -5.84
C SER A 185 -11.23 11.66 -6.59
N GLY A 186 -11.00 10.50 -5.97
CA GLY A 186 -11.00 9.19 -6.61
C GLY A 186 -9.76 8.90 -7.47
N LEU A 187 -8.82 9.85 -7.55
CA LEU A 187 -7.53 9.69 -8.23
C LEU A 187 -6.42 9.41 -7.20
N GLY A 188 -5.83 8.22 -7.25
CA GLY A 188 -4.63 7.89 -6.49
C GLY A 188 -3.41 8.61 -7.08
N VAL A 189 -2.72 9.42 -6.27
CA VAL A 189 -1.61 10.25 -6.75
C VAL A 189 -0.35 9.41 -6.89
N ALA A 190 0.18 9.35 -8.11
CA ALA A 190 1.50 8.84 -8.40
C ALA A 190 2.55 9.94 -8.24
N VAL A 191 3.66 9.60 -7.58
CA VAL A 191 4.79 10.51 -7.38
C VAL A 191 6.08 9.92 -7.93
N ASP A 192 6.99 10.80 -8.32
CA ASP A 192 8.33 10.40 -8.72
C ASP A 192 9.24 10.13 -7.51
N THR A 193 10.53 9.89 -7.77
CA THR A 193 11.55 9.67 -6.73
C THR A 193 11.82 10.92 -5.87
N GLY A 194 11.50 12.11 -6.36
CA GLY A 194 11.57 13.38 -5.64
C GLY A 194 10.33 13.64 -4.77
N GLY A 195 9.25 12.88 -4.96
CA GLY A 195 7.98 13.07 -4.28
C GLY A 195 7.05 14.05 -5.03
N GLU A 196 7.38 14.48 -6.24
CA GLU A 196 6.54 15.35 -7.05
C GLU A 196 5.43 14.54 -7.76
N PRO A 197 4.19 15.06 -7.87
CA PRO A 197 3.09 14.37 -8.53
C PRO A 197 3.31 14.27 -10.04
N ILE A 198 3.23 13.06 -10.59
CA ILE A 198 3.44 12.78 -12.02
C ILE A 198 2.14 12.39 -12.74
N GLY A 199 1.08 12.13 -12.00
CA GLY A 199 -0.22 11.75 -12.55
C GLY A 199 -1.09 11.07 -11.52
N GLY A 200 -2.30 10.68 -11.91
CA GLY A 200 -3.24 9.96 -11.07
C GLY A 200 -3.76 8.69 -11.72
N VAL A 201 -4.15 7.70 -10.91
CA VAL A 201 -4.80 6.47 -11.36
C VAL A 201 -6.18 6.34 -10.74
N LEU A 202 -7.11 5.76 -11.48
CA LEU A 202 -8.42 5.38 -10.98
C LEU A 202 -8.39 3.93 -10.43
N ALA A 203 -9.23 3.64 -9.46
CA ALA A 203 -9.40 2.25 -8.99
C ALA A 203 -9.80 1.29 -10.13
N THR A 204 -10.58 1.77 -11.10
CA THR A 204 -10.96 1.01 -12.29
C THR A 204 -9.77 0.60 -13.15
N ASP A 205 -8.75 1.47 -13.27
CA ASP A 205 -7.54 1.16 -14.04
C ASP A 205 -6.77 0.00 -13.44
N VAL A 206 -6.69 -0.03 -12.10
CA VAL A 206 -6.05 -1.12 -11.36
C VAL A 206 -6.83 -2.44 -11.57
N LEU A 207 -8.16 -2.39 -11.52
CA LEU A 207 -9.01 -3.56 -11.74
C LEU A 207 -8.91 -4.09 -13.18
N GLU A 208 -8.83 -3.20 -14.18
CA GLU A 208 -8.62 -3.59 -15.57
C GLU A 208 -7.23 -4.21 -15.79
N ALA A 209 -6.19 -3.66 -15.16
CA ALA A 209 -4.84 -4.22 -15.22
C ALA A 209 -4.81 -5.67 -14.68
N LEU A 210 -5.56 -5.94 -13.60
CA LEU A 210 -5.71 -7.29 -13.07
C LEU A 210 -6.37 -8.27 -14.03
N GLN A 211 -7.37 -7.83 -14.80
CA GLN A 211 -8.04 -8.68 -15.76
C GLN A 211 -7.13 -9.04 -16.94
N LYS A 212 -6.36 -8.06 -17.43
CA LYS A 212 -5.41 -8.25 -18.55
C LYS A 212 -4.27 -9.22 -18.21
N GLN A 213 -3.86 -9.31 -16.96
CA GLN A 213 -2.78 -10.20 -16.51
C GLN A 213 -3.25 -11.63 -16.22
N ARG A 214 -4.56 -11.91 -16.27
CA ARG A 214 -5.14 -13.26 -16.10
C ARG A 214 -5.33 -14.05 -17.41
N GLY A 215 -5.20 -13.39 -18.55
CA GLY A 215 -5.29 -13.99 -19.89
C GLY A 215 -3.91 -14.32 -20.43
#